data_ca283a69173f4b80959f3bbf3965ef98
#
_entry.id   ca283a69173f4b80959f3bbf3965ef98
#
_cell.length_a   1.000
_cell.length_b   1.000
_cell.length_c   1.000
_cell.angle_alpha   90.00
_cell.angle_beta   90.00
_cell.angle_gamma   90.00
#
_symmetry.space_group_name_H-M   'P 1'
#
loop_
_entity.id
_entity.type
_entity.pdbx_description
1 polymer ?
#
loop_
_entity_poly.entity_id
_entity_poly.type
_entity_poly.pdbx_seq_one_letter_code
_entity_poly.pdbx_strand_id
1 'polypeptide(L)'
;APGETVALVGGTGSGKSTLVSLLPRLVDVTGCQILLDGTDIRELDLALLRSLIGTAFEDPILFSMSARENLTLGRPEASEAEIEEALRVARAEFVHDLPWGLETRLGEQGLSLSGGQRQRLALARAILVKPRVLVLDDTLSALDIHTEAEVEEALRSTLVGVTGIVVAHRASTVLLADRVAMLVDGRIAHVGTHHDLLAAVPEYRELLSTETPA
;
A
#
# COMPACT_ATOMS: atom_id res chain seq x y z
N ALA A 1 -1.62 9.00 14.33
CA ALA A 1 -2.21 8.33 15.52
C ALA A 1 -2.67 6.92 15.16
N PRO A 2 -2.96 6.01 16.12
CA PRO A 2 -3.55 4.71 15.81
C PRO A 2 -4.87 4.88 15.04
N GLY A 3 -5.05 4.12 13.95
CA GLY A 3 -6.22 4.21 13.08
C GLY A 3 -6.26 5.43 12.16
N GLU A 4 -5.21 6.26 12.16
CA GLU A 4 -5.07 7.40 11.25
C GLU A 4 -4.38 6.95 9.96
N THR A 5 -4.85 7.43 8.83
CA THR A 5 -4.18 7.26 7.54
C THR A 5 -3.39 8.53 7.19
N VAL A 6 -2.10 8.34 6.87
CA VAL A 6 -1.20 9.43 6.46
C VAL A 6 -0.75 9.22 5.01
N ALA A 7 -1.00 10.20 4.16
CA ALA A 7 -0.42 10.24 2.82
C ALA A 7 1.00 10.80 2.89
N LEU A 8 1.95 10.07 2.34
CA LEU A 8 3.32 10.51 2.17
C LEU A 8 3.52 11.00 0.74
N VAL A 9 3.79 12.28 0.57
CA VAL A 9 3.98 12.92 -0.73
C VAL A 9 5.37 13.55 -0.84
N GLY A 10 5.84 13.77 -2.05
CA GLY A 10 7.16 14.40 -2.30
C GLY A 10 7.69 14.04 -3.67
N GLY A 11 8.61 14.82 -4.18
CA GLY A 11 9.21 14.61 -5.50
C GLY A 11 9.88 13.24 -5.66
N THR A 12 10.14 12.85 -6.90
CA THR A 12 10.92 11.64 -7.20
C THR A 12 12.28 11.71 -6.53
N GLY A 13 12.69 10.61 -5.89
CA GLY A 13 13.97 10.54 -5.17
C GLY A 13 13.98 11.20 -3.77
N SER A 14 12.86 11.74 -3.28
CA SER A 14 12.79 12.33 -1.93
C SER A 14 12.94 11.31 -0.79
N GLY A 15 12.85 10.01 -1.07
CA GLY A 15 13.05 8.92 -0.09
C GLY A 15 11.76 8.29 0.44
N LYS A 16 10.59 8.50 -0.19
CA LYS A 16 9.30 7.93 0.25
C LYS A 16 9.33 6.41 0.37
N SER A 17 9.69 5.72 -0.72
CA SER A 17 9.77 4.23 -0.74
C SER A 17 10.81 3.69 0.24
N THR A 18 11.93 4.40 0.42
CA THR A 18 12.92 4.06 1.44
C THR A 18 12.31 4.17 2.84
N LEU A 19 11.59 5.26 3.14
CA LEU A 19 10.97 5.46 4.43
C LEU A 19 9.94 4.36 4.75
N VAL A 20 9.07 4.02 3.79
CA VAL A 20 8.05 2.99 4.02
C VAL A 20 8.64 1.58 4.10
N SER A 21 9.78 1.30 3.45
CA SER A 21 10.48 0.01 3.54
C SER A 21 11.11 -0.26 4.92
N LEU A 22 11.33 0.79 5.71
CA LEU A 22 11.83 0.65 7.09
C LEU A 22 10.79 0.02 8.03
N LEU A 23 9.49 0.21 7.75
CA LEU A 23 8.41 -0.27 8.64
C LEU A 23 8.37 -1.79 8.77
N PRO A 24 8.35 -2.59 7.66
CA PRO A 24 8.44 -4.04 7.73
C PRO A 24 9.87 -4.55 7.95
N ARG A 25 10.82 -3.65 8.24
CA ARG A 25 12.25 -3.95 8.37
C ARG A 25 12.80 -4.71 7.17
N LEU A 26 12.54 -4.20 5.96
CA LEU A 26 13.28 -4.64 4.76
C LEU A 26 14.71 -4.05 4.78
N VAL A 27 14.85 -2.88 5.42
CA VAL A 27 16.11 -2.22 5.75
C VAL A 27 16.02 -1.72 7.19
N ASP A 28 17.07 -1.84 7.97
CA ASP A 28 17.11 -1.28 9.33
C ASP A 28 17.48 0.20 9.32
N VAL A 29 16.96 0.94 10.30
CA VAL A 29 17.36 2.33 10.51
C VAL A 29 18.82 2.41 10.97
N THR A 30 19.56 3.39 10.45
CA THR A 30 20.96 3.63 10.83
C THR A 30 21.08 4.57 12.04
N GLY A 31 19.99 5.25 12.39
CA GLY A 31 19.91 6.15 13.55
C GLY A 31 18.45 6.36 13.95
N CYS A 32 18.22 6.91 15.13
CA CYS A 32 16.88 7.04 15.71
C CYS A 32 16.18 5.68 15.90
N GLN A 33 14.85 5.69 16.00
CA GLN A 33 14.04 4.49 16.23
C GLN A 33 12.66 4.65 15.57
N ILE A 34 12.05 3.52 15.24
CA ILE A 34 10.65 3.45 14.82
C ILE A 34 9.92 2.66 15.90
N LEU A 35 8.85 3.25 16.42
CA LEU A 35 8.06 2.63 17.48
C LEU A 35 6.72 2.12 16.94
N LEU A 36 6.40 0.87 17.22
CA LEU A 36 5.08 0.29 17.06
C LEU A 36 4.48 0.07 18.43
N ASP A 37 3.41 0.79 18.75
CA ASP A 37 2.76 0.78 20.08
C ASP A 37 3.75 0.99 21.25
N GLY A 38 4.73 1.89 21.03
CA GLY A 38 5.74 2.25 22.03
C GLY A 38 6.95 1.32 22.11
N THR A 39 6.98 0.23 21.35
CA THR A 39 8.12 -0.70 21.27
C THR A 39 8.93 -0.45 20.01
N ASP A 40 10.26 -0.37 20.12
CA ASP A 40 11.14 -0.27 18.96
C ASP A 40 10.97 -1.52 18.08
N ILE A 41 10.71 -1.31 16.79
CA ILE A 41 10.50 -2.42 15.85
C ILE A 41 11.69 -3.38 15.78
N ARG A 42 12.89 -2.95 16.16
CA ARG A 42 14.10 -3.79 16.22
C ARG A 42 14.09 -4.79 17.37
N GLU A 43 13.31 -4.52 18.42
CA GLU A 43 13.13 -5.40 19.59
C GLU A 43 12.04 -6.46 19.36
N LEU A 44 11.19 -6.27 18.33
CA LEU A 44 10.15 -7.21 17.96
C LEU A 44 10.73 -8.39 17.16
N ASP A 45 10.17 -9.56 17.38
CA ASP A 45 10.37 -10.70 16.48
C ASP A 45 9.96 -10.30 15.05
N LEU A 46 10.78 -10.64 14.05
CA LEU A 46 10.57 -10.19 12.69
C LEU A 46 9.31 -10.78 12.04
N ALA A 47 8.97 -12.04 12.37
CA ALA A 47 7.76 -12.68 11.86
C ALA A 47 6.52 -12.03 12.49
N LEU A 48 6.56 -11.75 13.81
CA LEU A 48 5.51 -11.01 14.49
C LEU A 48 5.34 -9.62 13.89
N LEU A 49 6.42 -8.84 13.73
CA LEU A 49 6.36 -7.50 13.14
C LEU A 49 5.67 -7.54 11.76
N ARG A 50 6.11 -8.45 10.90
CA ARG A 50 5.60 -8.58 9.53
C ARG A 50 4.17 -9.11 9.46
N SER A 51 3.70 -9.83 10.48
CA SER A 51 2.29 -10.22 10.58
C SER A 51 1.37 -9.05 10.95
N LEU A 52 1.91 -8.01 11.57
CA LEU A 52 1.18 -6.80 11.95
C LEU A 52 1.15 -5.73 10.84
N ILE A 53 2.01 -5.87 9.82
CA ILE A 53 2.18 -4.86 8.76
C ILE A 53 1.88 -5.49 7.40
N GLY A 54 0.77 -5.08 6.78
CA GLY A 54 0.48 -5.39 5.39
C GLY A 54 1.21 -4.41 4.47
N THR A 55 1.87 -4.92 3.44
CA THR A 55 2.60 -4.06 2.49
C THR A 55 2.22 -4.40 1.06
N ALA A 56 1.95 -3.37 0.27
CA ALA A 56 1.88 -3.46 -1.17
C ALA A 56 2.77 -2.37 -1.77
N PHE A 57 3.67 -2.76 -2.66
CA PHE A 57 4.66 -1.89 -3.30
C PHE A 57 4.32 -1.66 -4.77
N GLU A 58 4.86 -0.60 -5.36
CA GLU A 58 4.71 -0.23 -6.76
C GLU A 58 5.02 -1.40 -7.71
N ASP A 59 6.16 -2.07 -7.50
CA ASP A 59 6.56 -3.27 -8.24
C ASP A 59 6.26 -4.54 -7.43
N PRO A 60 5.07 -5.12 -7.57
CA PRO A 60 4.69 -6.28 -6.77
C PRO A 60 5.36 -7.55 -7.23
N ILE A 61 5.97 -8.27 -6.29
CA ILE A 61 6.52 -9.61 -6.53
C ILE A 61 5.44 -10.65 -6.32
N LEU A 62 5.19 -11.45 -7.38
CA LEU A 62 4.41 -12.67 -7.32
C LEU A 62 5.32 -13.86 -7.57
N PHE A 63 5.14 -14.91 -6.78
CA PHE A 63 5.99 -16.10 -6.82
C PHE A 63 5.45 -17.12 -7.81
N SER A 64 6.32 -18.03 -8.29
CA SER A 64 5.98 -19.15 -9.17
C SER A 64 5.16 -20.22 -8.46
N MET A 65 3.95 -19.86 -8.04
CA MET A 65 2.98 -20.68 -7.32
C MET A 65 1.57 -20.30 -7.76
N SER A 66 0.53 -20.95 -7.23
CA SER A 66 -0.86 -20.60 -7.57
C SER A 66 -1.23 -19.18 -7.12
N ALA A 67 -2.30 -18.62 -7.68
CA ALA A 67 -2.84 -17.34 -7.23
C ALA A 67 -3.25 -17.42 -5.75
N ARG A 68 -3.85 -18.54 -5.31
CA ARG A 68 -4.19 -18.79 -3.91
C ARG A 68 -2.97 -18.75 -3.02
N GLU A 69 -1.91 -19.48 -3.33
CA GLU A 69 -0.68 -19.51 -2.55
C GLU A 69 -0.04 -18.12 -2.47
N ASN A 70 -0.05 -17.35 -3.57
CA ASN A 70 0.41 -15.97 -3.57
C ASN A 70 -0.41 -15.07 -2.64
N LEU A 71 -1.73 -15.20 -2.63
CA LEU A 71 -2.64 -14.44 -1.76
C LEU A 71 -2.42 -14.78 -0.30
N THR A 72 -2.37 -16.06 0.02
CA THR A 72 -2.34 -16.55 1.41
C THR A 72 -0.95 -16.65 2.00
N LEU A 73 0.09 -16.16 1.32
CA LEU A 73 1.49 -16.26 1.73
C LEU A 73 1.74 -15.76 3.16
N GLY A 74 1.08 -14.67 3.55
CA GLY A 74 1.19 -14.09 4.91
C GLY A 74 0.14 -14.61 5.89
N ARG A 75 -0.84 -15.41 5.42
CA ARG A 75 -1.94 -15.96 6.22
C ARG A 75 -2.50 -17.25 5.59
N PRO A 76 -1.78 -18.36 5.72
CA PRO A 76 -2.15 -19.63 5.09
C PRO A 76 -3.51 -20.18 5.56
N GLU A 77 -3.95 -19.81 6.76
CA GLU A 77 -5.21 -20.24 7.38
C GLU A 77 -6.43 -19.37 6.99
N ALA A 78 -6.26 -18.42 6.06
CA ALA A 78 -7.37 -17.57 5.63
C ALA A 78 -8.52 -18.40 5.06
N SER A 79 -9.75 -18.11 5.49
CA SER A 79 -10.94 -18.76 4.97
C SER A 79 -11.28 -18.27 3.55
N GLU A 80 -12.05 -19.05 2.80
CA GLU A 80 -12.52 -18.65 1.46
C GLU A 80 -13.24 -17.28 1.51
N ALA A 81 -14.07 -17.04 2.51
CA ALA A 81 -14.78 -15.78 2.65
C ALA A 81 -13.84 -14.57 2.84
N GLU A 82 -12.72 -14.77 3.55
CA GLU A 82 -11.70 -13.73 3.74
C GLU A 82 -10.91 -13.49 2.46
N ILE A 83 -10.61 -14.55 1.70
CA ILE A 83 -9.96 -14.45 0.40
C ILE A 83 -10.86 -13.68 -0.57
N GLU A 84 -12.13 -14.05 -0.68
CA GLU A 84 -13.09 -13.37 -1.55
C GLU A 84 -13.26 -11.89 -1.20
N GLU A 85 -13.32 -11.57 0.09
CA GLU A 85 -13.41 -10.19 0.55
C GLU A 85 -12.16 -9.38 0.19
N ALA A 86 -10.97 -9.95 0.36
CA ALA A 86 -9.73 -9.29 -0.02
C ALA A 86 -9.65 -9.07 -1.54
N LEU A 87 -10.08 -10.04 -2.34
CA LEU A 87 -10.17 -9.93 -3.79
C LEU A 87 -11.14 -8.82 -4.20
N ARG A 88 -12.32 -8.78 -3.58
CA ARG A 88 -13.34 -7.77 -3.84
C ARG A 88 -12.84 -6.34 -3.56
N VAL A 89 -12.18 -6.13 -2.41
CA VAL A 89 -11.63 -4.83 -2.04
C VAL A 89 -10.55 -4.37 -3.04
N ALA A 90 -9.69 -5.29 -3.47
CA ALA A 90 -8.62 -4.99 -4.41
C ALA A 90 -9.07 -5.03 -5.89
N ARG A 91 -10.35 -5.27 -6.18
CA ARG A 91 -10.86 -5.51 -7.53
C ARG A 91 -10.05 -6.58 -8.27
N ALA A 92 -9.70 -7.65 -7.56
CA ALA A 92 -8.87 -8.74 -8.06
C ALA A 92 -9.68 -10.00 -8.42
N GLU A 93 -11.01 -9.91 -8.54
CA GLU A 93 -11.90 -11.02 -8.88
C GLU A 93 -11.61 -11.63 -10.26
N PHE A 94 -10.86 -10.93 -11.12
CA PHE A 94 -10.38 -11.48 -12.40
C PHE A 94 -9.64 -12.82 -12.24
N VAL A 95 -9.16 -13.15 -11.02
CA VAL A 95 -8.49 -14.44 -10.76
C VAL A 95 -9.42 -15.62 -11.01
N HIS A 96 -10.75 -15.45 -10.88
CA HIS A 96 -11.73 -16.50 -11.16
C HIS A 96 -11.86 -16.79 -12.65
N ASP A 97 -11.52 -15.84 -13.52
CA ASP A 97 -11.55 -15.98 -14.97
C ASP A 97 -10.25 -16.61 -15.51
N LEU A 98 -9.26 -16.84 -14.66
CA LEU A 98 -8.03 -17.56 -15.04
C LEU A 98 -8.35 -19.04 -15.30
N PRO A 99 -7.54 -19.77 -16.11
CA PRO A 99 -7.84 -21.13 -16.56
C PRO A 99 -8.21 -22.14 -15.47
N TRP A 100 -7.67 -21.97 -14.25
CA TRP A 100 -7.97 -22.79 -13.07
C TRP A 100 -8.37 -21.93 -11.87
N GLY A 101 -8.92 -20.72 -12.10
CA GLY A 101 -9.27 -19.78 -11.03
C GLY A 101 -8.11 -19.52 -10.09
N LEU A 102 -8.36 -19.57 -8.80
CA LEU A 102 -7.35 -19.40 -7.75
C LEU A 102 -6.20 -20.41 -7.80
N GLU A 103 -6.41 -21.59 -8.39
CA GLU A 103 -5.38 -22.64 -8.52
C GLU A 103 -4.50 -22.43 -9.76
N THR A 104 -4.74 -21.38 -10.54
CA THR A 104 -3.89 -21.03 -11.68
C THR A 104 -2.49 -20.71 -11.19
N ARG A 105 -1.51 -21.46 -11.68
CA ARG A 105 -0.10 -21.19 -11.40
C ARG A 105 0.35 -19.93 -12.14
N LEU A 106 0.85 -18.97 -11.43
CA LEU A 106 1.42 -17.74 -11.99
C LEU A 106 2.87 -18.00 -12.42
N GLY A 107 3.31 -17.33 -13.49
CA GLY A 107 4.69 -17.37 -13.91
C GLY A 107 5.64 -16.68 -12.92
N GLU A 108 6.94 -16.81 -13.17
CA GLU A 108 7.96 -16.10 -12.42
C GLU A 108 7.65 -14.59 -12.42
N GLN A 109 7.63 -13.98 -11.24
CA GLN A 109 7.20 -12.58 -11.02
C GLN A 109 5.77 -12.26 -11.50
N GLY A 110 4.93 -13.28 -11.73
CA GLY A 110 3.56 -13.09 -12.22
C GLY A 110 3.48 -12.54 -13.64
N LEU A 111 4.42 -12.89 -14.51
CA LEU A 111 4.51 -12.38 -15.88
C LEU A 111 3.29 -12.70 -16.77
N SER A 112 2.48 -13.68 -16.39
CA SER A 112 1.21 -13.99 -17.05
C SER A 112 0.09 -12.99 -16.79
N LEU A 113 0.29 -12.07 -15.84
CA LEU A 113 -0.66 -11.04 -15.45
C LEU A 113 -0.22 -9.66 -15.98
N SER A 114 -1.19 -8.78 -16.25
CA SER A 114 -0.89 -7.37 -16.53
C SER A 114 -0.32 -6.66 -15.30
N GLY A 115 0.28 -5.47 -15.48
CA GLY A 115 0.78 -4.66 -14.36
C GLY A 115 -0.30 -4.38 -13.31
N GLY A 116 -1.45 -3.90 -13.75
CA GLY A 116 -2.58 -3.62 -12.85
C GLY A 116 -3.16 -4.88 -12.19
N GLN A 117 -3.16 -6.03 -12.88
CA GLN A 117 -3.56 -7.30 -12.27
C GLN A 117 -2.59 -7.73 -11.17
N ARG A 118 -1.27 -7.58 -11.40
CA ARG A 118 -0.27 -7.86 -10.37
C ARG A 118 -0.43 -6.94 -9.16
N GLN A 119 -0.61 -5.64 -9.38
CA GLN A 119 -0.82 -4.67 -8.29
C GLN A 119 -2.06 -5.02 -7.47
N ARG A 120 -3.21 -5.30 -8.12
CA ARG A 120 -4.44 -5.69 -7.42
C ARG A 120 -4.28 -6.98 -6.61
N LEU A 121 -3.61 -7.98 -7.15
CA LEU A 121 -3.36 -9.23 -6.43
C LEU A 121 -2.43 -9.03 -5.22
N ALA A 122 -1.40 -8.20 -5.34
CA ALA A 122 -0.51 -7.84 -4.24
C ALA A 122 -1.23 -7.00 -3.17
N LEU A 123 -2.13 -6.11 -3.57
CA LEU A 123 -2.99 -5.37 -2.66
C LEU A 123 -3.94 -6.30 -1.89
N ALA A 124 -4.60 -7.25 -2.59
CA ALA A 124 -5.44 -8.27 -1.94
C ALA A 124 -4.65 -9.06 -0.90
N ARG A 125 -3.41 -9.48 -1.23
CA ARG A 125 -2.50 -10.15 -0.28
C ARG A 125 -2.22 -9.31 0.95
N ALA A 126 -1.93 -8.01 0.78
CA ALA A 126 -1.65 -7.10 1.89
C ALA A 126 -2.86 -6.89 2.81
N ILE A 127 -4.06 -6.85 2.25
CA ILE A 127 -5.32 -6.71 2.99
C ILE A 127 -5.68 -8.02 3.72
N LEU A 128 -5.46 -9.16 3.08
CA LEU A 128 -5.81 -10.49 3.62
C LEU A 128 -5.12 -10.80 4.94
N VAL A 129 -3.93 -10.26 5.17
CA VAL A 129 -3.21 -10.40 6.45
C VAL A 129 -3.97 -9.77 7.63
N LYS A 130 -4.96 -8.91 7.37
CA LYS A 130 -5.68 -8.10 8.39
C LYS A 130 -4.70 -7.32 9.27
N PRO A 131 -3.87 -6.48 8.67
CA PRO A 131 -2.78 -5.81 9.37
C PRO A 131 -3.29 -4.75 10.36
N ARG A 132 -2.46 -4.41 11.35
CA ARG A 132 -2.65 -3.20 12.18
C ARG A 132 -2.13 -1.95 11.49
N VAL A 133 -1.12 -2.11 10.64
CA VAL A 133 -0.56 -1.04 9.79
C VAL A 133 -0.58 -1.49 8.34
N LEU A 134 -1.25 -0.74 7.48
CA LEU A 134 -1.28 -0.98 6.03
C LEU A 134 -0.39 0.06 5.33
N VAL A 135 0.60 -0.42 4.60
CA VAL A 135 1.54 0.39 3.82
C VAL A 135 1.27 0.18 2.34
N LEU A 136 0.93 1.25 1.65
CA LEU A 136 0.66 1.28 0.22
C LEU A 136 1.68 2.21 -0.45
N ASP A 137 2.59 1.66 -1.24
CA ASP A 137 3.62 2.43 -1.96
C ASP A 137 3.30 2.43 -3.45
N ASP A 138 2.59 3.45 -3.90
CA ASP A 138 2.15 3.69 -5.29
C ASP A 138 1.48 2.47 -5.96
N THR A 139 0.68 1.76 -5.20
CA THR A 139 0.10 0.46 -5.55
C THR A 139 -1.01 0.52 -6.60
N LEU A 140 -1.44 1.71 -7.00
CA LEU A 140 -2.54 1.93 -7.95
C LEU A 140 -2.05 2.53 -9.27
N SER A 141 -0.76 2.77 -9.43
CA SER A 141 -0.16 3.49 -10.58
C SER A 141 -0.38 2.82 -11.93
N ALA A 142 -0.48 1.49 -11.97
CA ALA A 142 -0.71 0.72 -13.20
C ALA A 142 -2.21 0.46 -13.49
N LEU A 143 -3.13 1.05 -12.71
CA LEU A 143 -4.56 0.91 -12.91
C LEU A 143 -5.09 2.00 -13.87
N ASP A 144 -6.12 1.66 -14.61
CA ASP A 144 -6.94 2.65 -15.30
C ASP A 144 -7.76 3.47 -14.28
N ILE A 145 -8.14 4.68 -14.66
CA ILE A 145 -8.80 5.66 -13.78
C ILE A 145 -10.09 5.10 -13.14
N HIS A 146 -10.84 4.26 -13.86
CA HIS A 146 -12.09 3.71 -13.37
C HIS A 146 -11.84 2.65 -12.29
N THR A 147 -10.95 1.70 -12.58
CA THR A 147 -10.54 0.66 -11.61
C THR A 147 -9.86 1.28 -10.37
N GLU A 148 -9.03 2.30 -10.56
CA GLU A 148 -8.39 3.04 -9.46
C GLU A 148 -9.45 3.63 -8.52
N ALA A 149 -10.44 4.36 -9.05
CA ALA A 149 -11.50 4.96 -8.24
C ALA A 149 -12.31 3.93 -7.45
N GLU A 150 -12.60 2.77 -8.06
CA GLU A 150 -13.31 1.67 -7.38
C GLU A 150 -12.48 1.05 -6.24
N VAL A 151 -11.16 0.88 -6.45
CA VAL A 151 -10.24 0.39 -5.41
C VAL A 151 -10.12 1.40 -4.28
N GLU A 152 -9.97 2.69 -4.61
CA GLU A 152 -9.88 3.77 -3.61
C GLU A 152 -11.14 3.81 -2.73
N GLU A 153 -12.33 3.71 -3.32
CA GLU A 153 -13.58 3.68 -2.54
C GLU A 153 -13.66 2.45 -1.62
N ALA A 154 -13.27 1.27 -2.11
CA ALA A 154 -13.24 0.06 -1.29
C ALA A 154 -12.18 0.15 -0.16
N LEU A 155 -11.01 0.74 -0.44
CA LEU A 155 -9.97 0.95 0.55
C LEU A 155 -10.40 1.88 1.69
N ARG A 156 -11.25 2.88 1.45
CA ARG A 156 -11.76 3.75 2.51
C ARG A 156 -12.39 2.95 3.65
N SER A 157 -13.18 1.94 3.33
CA SER A 157 -13.80 1.08 4.33
C SER A 157 -12.80 0.17 5.04
N THR A 158 -11.78 -0.28 4.34
CA THR A 158 -10.72 -1.17 4.86
C THR A 158 -9.77 -0.43 5.81
N LEU A 159 -9.53 0.86 5.55
CA LEU A 159 -8.67 1.69 6.37
C LEU A 159 -9.33 2.15 7.69
N VAL A 160 -10.64 1.97 7.85
CA VAL A 160 -11.30 2.32 9.12
C VAL A 160 -10.73 1.48 10.26
N GLY A 161 -10.09 2.15 11.24
CA GLY A 161 -9.48 1.50 12.39
C GLY A 161 -8.12 0.85 12.14
N VAL A 162 -7.61 0.92 10.91
CA VAL A 162 -6.24 0.48 10.53
C VAL A 162 -5.36 1.72 10.40
N THR A 163 -4.14 1.66 10.91
CA THR A 163 -3.17 2.73 10.66
C THR A 163 -2.67 2.63 9.22
N GLY A 164 -2.95 3.64 8.40
CA GLY A 164 -2.59 3.67 6.99
C GLY A 164 -1.35 4.55 6.72
N ILE A 165 -0.44 4.08 5.87
CA ILE A 165 0.60 4.92 5.27
C ILE A 165 0.53 4.70 3.76
N VAL A 166 0.17 5.76 3.05
CA VAL A 166 -0.06 5.71 1.61
C VAL A 166 0.92 6.66 0.91
N VAL A 167 1.84 6.12 0.15
CA VAL A 167 2.65 6.94 -0.76
C VAL A 167 1.76 7.32 -1.93
N ALA A 168 1.53 8.61 -2.08
CA ALA A 168 0.60 9.13 -3.06
C ALA A 168 1.29 10.08 -4.02
N HIS A 169 1.00 9.89 -5.29
CA HIS A 169 1.41 10.73 -6.40
C HIS A 169 0.23 11.50 -7.01
N ARG A 170 -1.00 11.06 -6.77
CA ARG A 170 -2.22 11.66 -7.31
C ARG A 170 -3.08 12.26 -6.19
N ALA A 171 -3.80 13.33 -6.52
CA ALA A 171 -4.70 13.98 -5.57
C ALA A 171 -5.81 13.04 -5.07
N SER A 172 -6.33 12.13 -5.94
CA SER A 172 -7.33 11.12 -5.57
C SER A 172 -6.85 10.23 -4.43
N THR A 173 -5.62 9.70 -4.56
CA THR A 173 -5.00 8.82 -3.56
C THR A 173 -4.68 9.58 -2.26
N VAL A 174 -4.29 10.86 -2.35
CA VAL A 174 -4.10 11.72 -1.16
C VAL A 174 -5.39 11.86 -0.35
N LEU A 175 -6.55 11.89 -1.02
CA LEU A 175 -7.86 12.02 -0.36
C LEU A 175 -8.30 10.75 0.40
N LEU A 176 -7.55 9.66 0.35
CA LEU A 176 -7.74 8.51 1.23
C LEU A 176 -7.24 8.79 2.65
N ALA A 177 -6.39 9.79 2.83
CA ALA A 177 -5.69 10.04 4.07
C ALA A 177 -6.34 11.16 4.90
N ASP A 178 -6.28 11.01 6.22
CA ASP A 178 -6.68 12.03 7.18
C ASP A 178 -5.69 13.20 7.19
N ARG A 179 -4.40 12.88 6.99
CA ARG A 179 -3.31 13.85 6.98
C ARG A 179 -2.31 13.54 5.87
N VAL A 180 -1.60 14.57 5.50
CA VAL A 180 -0.51 14.52 4.52
C VAL A 180 0.81 14.88 5.19
N ALA A 181 1.85 14.11 4.93
CA ALA A 181 3.23 14.43 5.28
C ALA A 181 4.03 14.64 3.99
N MET A 182 4.54 15.85 3.79
CA MET A 182 5.35 16.19 2.61
C MET A 182 6.83 15.98 2.90
N LEU A 183 7.46 15.10 2.14
CA LEU A 183 8.87 14.75 2.23
C LEU A 183 9.68 15.56 1.21
N VAL A 184 10.65 16.33 1.70
CA VAL A 184 11.58 17.11 0.89
C VAL A 184 12.99 16.81 1.38
N ASP A 185 13.87 16.41 0.48
CA ASP A 185 15.29 16.11 0.78
C ASP A 185 15.49 15.20 2.01
N GLY A 186 14.69 14.13 2.10
CA GLY A 186 14.75 13.15 3.19
C GLY A 186 14.20 13.63 4.54
N ARG A 187 13.48 14.75 4.57
CA ARG A 187 12.88 15.32 5.79
C ARG A 187 11.40 15.60 5.59
N ILE A 188 10.59 15.40 6.63
CA ILE A 188 9.21 15.87 6.64
C ILE A 188 9.22 17.40 6.79
N ALA A 189 8.92 18.09 5.69
CA ALA A 189 8.92 19.56 5.65
C ALA A 189 7.57 20.13 6.11
N HIS A 190 6.47 19.49 5.72
CA HIS A 190 5.12 19.96 6.05
C HIS A 190 4.22 18.80 6.46
N VAL A 191 3.33 19.06 7.42
CA VAL A 191 2.30 18.11 7.84
C VAL A 191 0.98 18.87 8.06
N GLY A 192 -0.11 18.39 7.48
CA GLY A 192 -1.42 19.02 7.60
C GLY A 192 -2.50 18.20 6.91
N THR A 193 -3.72 18.72 6.81
CA THR A 193 -4.72 18.13 5.91
C THR A 193 -4.40 18.50 4.46
N HIS A 194 -4.95 17.74 3.52
CA HIS A 194 -4.83 18.07 2.09
C HIS A 194 -5.23 19.54 1.82
N HIS A 195 -6.34 19.97 2.41
CA HIS A 195 -6.85 21.34 2.23
C HIS A 195 -5.89 22.41 2.79
N ASP A 196 -5.35 22.19 3.99
CA ASP A 196 -4.41 23.13 4.62
C ASP A 196 -3.15 23.29 3.80
N LEU A 197 -2.59 22.16 3.32
CA LEU A 197 -1.38 22.20 2.50
C LEU A 197 -1.63 22.82 1.12
N LEU A 198 -2.76 22.56 0.49
CA LEU A 198 -3.13 23.24 -0.75
C LEU A 198 -3.22 24.77 -0.56
N ALA A 199 -3.72 25.23 0.57
CA ALA A 199 -3.84 26.67 0.83
C ALA A 199 -2.49 27.31 1.15
N ALA A 200 -1.64 26.64 1.95
CA ALA A 200 -0.47 27.25 2.58
C ALA A 200 0.86 26.95 1.88
N VAL A 201 0.99 25.83 1.13
CA VAL A 201 2.26 25.32 0.61
C VAL A 201 2.28 25.33 -0.92
N PRO A 202 2.95 26.30 -1.57
CA PRO A 202 3.02 26.38 -3.04
C PRO A 202 3.63 25.14 -3.67
N GLU A 203 4.68 24.58 -3.09
CA GLU A 203 5.40 23.39 -3.57
C GLU A 203 4.49 22.15 -3.57
N TYR A 204 3.58 22.05 -2.60
CA TYR A 204 2.59 20.97 -2.57
C TYR A 204 1.57 21.09 -3.70
N ARG A 205 1.14 22.30 -4.04
CA ARG A 205 0.25 22.54 -5.19
C ARG A 205 0.92 22.17 -6.50
N GLU A 206 2.17 22.57 -6.67
CA GLU A 206 2.96 22.26 -7.85
C GLU A 206 3.13 20.75 -8.02
N LEU A 207 3.48 20.04 -6.94
CA LEU A 207 3.65 18.59 -6.92
C LEU A 207 2.42 17.86 -7.46
N LEU A 208 1.22 18.22 -6.99
CA LEU A 208 -0.02 17.58 -7.43
C LEU A 208 -0.49 18.03 -8.81
N SER A 209 -0.10 19.22 -9.28
CA SER A 209 -0.49 19.73 -10.60
C SER A 209 0.30 19.09 -11.74
N THR A 210 1.56 18.71 -11.49
CA THR A 210 2.43 18.06 -12.49
C THR A 210 2.05 16.61 -12.80
N GLU A 211 1.23 15.99 -11.94
CA GLU A 211 0.85 14.59 -12.03
C GLU A 211 -0.59 14.38 -12.53
N THR A 212 -1.32 15.45 -12.84
CA THR A 212 -2.63 15.35 -13.48
C THR A 212 -2.42 15.35 -15.00
N PRO A 213 -2.61 14.22 -15.72
CA PRO A 213 -2.56 14.23 -17.19
C PRO A 213 -3.66 15.15 -17.73
N ALA A 214 -3.29 15.97 -18.71
CA ALA A 214 -4.20 16.86 -19.42
C ALA A 214 -5.21 16.08 -20.28
#